data_0b9ebb8914fe9ace8a31231ea5b99ce7
#
_entry.id   0b9ebb8914fe9ace8a31231ea5b99ce7
#
_cell.length_a   1.000
_cell.length_b   1.000
_cell.length_c   1.000
_cell.angle_alpha   90.00
_cell.angle_beta   90.00
_cell.angle_gamma   90.00
#
_symmetry.space_group_name_H-M   'P 1'
#
loop_
_entity.id
_entity.type
_entity.pdbx_description
1 polymer ?
#
loop_
_entity_poly.entity_id
_entity_poly.type
_entity_poly.pdbx_seq_one_letter_code
_entity_poly.pdbx_strand_id
1 'polypeptide(L)'
;SKITILFENRLIFTHEKTYKQYNNMKNDSQIFDLIDQERNRQMHGIELIASENFVSDNVLAAMGSVLTNKYAEGYPAARYYGGCEVVDKVENLAIERLCQIYGAEYANVQPHSGAQANMAVFFAVLKPGDTFLGLNLSHGGHLSHGSAVNMSGMYFNAIEFAEAPKAFQGVPIAL
;
A
#
# COMPACT_ATOMS: atom_id res chain seq x y z
N SER A 1 -18.01 -36.43 18.92
CA SER A 1 -17.48 -35.35 19.76
C SER A 1 -15.98 -35.51 20.07
N LYS A 2 -15.47 -36.74 20.29
CA LYS A 2 -14.04 -37.00 20.57
C LYS A 2 -13.12 -36.74 19.37
N ILE A 3 -13.62 -36.89 18.14
CA ILE A 3 -12.85 -36.68 16.93
C ILE A 3 -12.67 -35.19 16.67
N THR A 4 -13.66 -34.35 16.94
CA THR A 4 -13.60 -32.89 16.77
C THR A 4 -12.58 -32.27 17.73
N ILE A 5 -12.55 -32.71 18.99
CA ILE A 5 -11.59 -32.21 20.00
C ILE A 5 -10.14 -32.59 19.65
N LEU A 6 -9.94 -33.79 19.08
CA LEU A 6 -8.60 -34.22 18.63
C LEU A 6 -8.11 -33.45 17.37
N PHE A 7 -9.02 -33.02 16.52
CA PHE A 7 -8.68 -32.17 15.37
C PHE A 7 -8.34 -30.74 15.78
N GLU A 8 -9.12 -30.16 16.68
CA GLU A 8 -8.86 -28.82 17.22
C GLU A 8 -7.55 -28.78 18.01
N ASN A 9 -7.29 -29.76 18.86
CA ASN A 9 -6.04 -29.83 19.61
C ASN A 9 -4.80 -30.08 18.72
N ARG A 10 -4.93 -30.85 17.62
CA ARG A 10 -3.82 -31.04 16.67
C ARG A 10 -3.52 -29.77 15.87
N LEU A 11 -4.52 -29.01 15.48
CA LEU A 11 -4.36 -27.72 14.78
C LEU A 11 -3.72 -26.67 15.70
N ILE A 12 -4.16 -26.59 16.95
CA ILE A 12 -3.58 -25.68 17.94
C ILE A 12 -2.12 -26.05 18.23
N PHE A 13 -1.80 -27.34 18.42
CA PHE A 13 -0.43 -27.79 18.66
C PHE A 13 0.50 -27.58 17.45
N THR A 14 0.00 -27.72 16.22
CA THR A 14 0.79 -27.41 15.03
C THR A 14 1.03 -25.91 14.87
N HIS A 15 0.06 -25.08 15.17
CA HIS A 15 0.21 -23.62 15.16
C HIS A 15 1.19 -23.13 16.22
N GLU A 16 1.08 -23.61 17.44
CA GLU A 16 2.00 -23.27 18.53
C GLU A 16 3.43 -23.77 18.31
N LYS A 17 3.59 -24.99 17.77
CA LYS A 17 4.89 -25.51 17.36
C LYS A 17 5.48 -24.70 16.22
N THR A 18 4.70 -24.34 15.22
CA THR A 18 5.15 -23.52 14.08
C THR A 18 5.56 -22.13 14.56
N TYR A 19 4.79 -21.52 15.49
CA TYR A 19 5.11 -20.21 16.05
C TYR A 19 6.36 -20.23 16.92
N LYS A 20 6.54 -21.27 17.77
CA LYS A 20 7.75 -21.48 18.57
C LYS A 20 8.96 -21.83 17.69
N GLN A 21 8.76 -22.59 16.62
CA GLN A 21 9.81 -22.92 15.65
C GLN A 21 10.23 -21.69 14.85
N TYR A 22 9.30 -20.82 14.49
CA TYR A 22 9.58 -19.55 13.82
C TYR A 22 10.40 -18.60 14.70
N ASN A 23 10.08 -18.52 15.98
CA ASN A 23 10.82 -17.71 16.96
C ASN A 23 12.21 -18.30 17.31
N ASN A 24 12.44 -19.58 17.03
CA ASN A 24 13.72 -20.27 17.25
C ASN A 24 14.52 -20.52 15.95
N MET A 25 13.99 -20.15 14.78
CA MET A 25 14.77 -20.18 13.56
C MET A 25 15.91 -19.17 13.69
N LYS A 26 17.14 -19.67 13.49
CA LYS A 26 18.28 -18.77 13.28
C LYS A 26 17.88 -17.79 12.18
N ASN A 27 18.05 -16.51 12.42
CA ASN A 27 17.83 -15.50 11.40
C ASN A 27 18.57 -15.92 10.12
N ASP A 28 17.90 -15.78 8.99
CA ASP A 28 18.56 -15.92 7.69
C ASP A 28 19.63 -14.82 7.60
N SER A 29 20.87 -15.18 7.89
CA SER A 29 21.97 -14.22 7.97
C SER A 29 22.17 -13.48 6.65
N GLN A 30 21.95 -14.15 5.52
CA GLN A 30 22.16 -13.54 4.21
C GLN A 30 21.21 -12.35 3.99
N ILE A 31 19.93 -12.48 4.28
CA ILE A 31 18.98 -11.38 4.11
C ILE A 31 19.16 -10.30 5.17
N PHE A 32 19.43 -10.67 6.42
CA PHE A 32 19.62 -9.68 7.47
C PHE A 32 20.93 -8.90 7.33
N ASP A 33 22.00 -9.55 6.83
CA ASP A 33 23.24 -8.85 6.47
C ASP A 33 23.01 -7.83 5.34
N LEU A 34 22.17 -8.14 4.35
CA LEU A 34 21.80 -7.21 3.29
C LEU A 34 20.95 -6.04 3.81
N ILE A 35 20.02 -6.32 4.73
CA ILE A 35 19.23 -5.27 5.39
C ILE A 35 20.13 -4.32 6.19
N ASP A 36 21.13 -4.85 6.88
CA ASP A 36 22.08 -4.01 7.62
C ASP A 36 23.00 -3.20 6.70
N GLN A 37 23.41 -3.77 5.55
CA GLN A 37 24.14 -3.02 4.52
C GLN A 37 23.28 -1.88 3.97
N GLU A 38 21.99 -2.11 3.68
CA GLU A 38 21.09 -1.05 3.21
C GLU A 38 20.85 0.02 4.28
N ARG A 39 20.70 -0.36 5.54
CA ARG A 39 20.61 0.59 6.65
C ARG A 39 21.86 1.49 6.70
N ASN A 40 23.05 0.89 6.58
CA ASN A 40 24.31 1.64 6.56
C ASN A 40 24.40 2.57 5.34
N ARG A 41 23.93 2.13 4.17
CA ARG A 41 23.86 2.97 2.98
C ARG A 41 22.98 4.20 3.22
N GLN A 42 21.78 4.00 3.77
CA GLN A 42 20.84 5.07 4.05
C GLN A 42 21.39 6.06 5.11
N MET A 43 22.04 5.56 6.15
CA MET A 43 22.60 6.41 7.21
C MET A 43 23.77 7.29 6.75
N HIS A 44 24.52 6.87 5.74
CA HIS A 44 25.73 7.58 5.29
C HIS A 44 25.56 8.22 3.90
N GLY A 45 24.44 7.99 3.24
CA GLY A 45 24.09 8.58 1.95
C GLY A 45 23.30 9.89 2.12
N ILE A 46 23.37 10.74 1.10
CA ILE A 46 22.44 11.86 0.96
C ILE A 46 21.44 11.45 -0.11
N GLU A 47 20.17 11.27 0.31
CA GLU A 47 19.10 10.91 -0.61
C GLU A 47 18.51 12.17 -1.26
N LEU A 48 18.55 12.22 -2.59
CA LEU A 48 18.04 13.35 -3.39
C LEU A 48 16.79 12.97 -4.21
N ILE A 49 16.28 11.75 -4.06
CA ILE A 49 15.05 11.31 -4.72
C ILE A 49 13.87 11.83 -3.93
N ALA A 50 13.14 12.79 -4.49
CA ALA A 50 12.05 13.50 -3.80
C ALA A 50 10.89 12.61 -3.34
N SER A 51 10.72 11.44 -3.95
CA SER A 51 9.68 10.45 -3.60
C SER A 51 10.07 9.51 -2.46
N GLU A 52 11.33 9.54 -1.99
CA GLU A 52 11.77 8.72 -0.87
C GLU A 52 11.52 9.42 0.47
N ASN A 53 11.20 8.62 1.49
CA ASN A 53 10.95 9.09 2.84
C ASN A 53 11.44 8.09 3.88
N PHE A 54 12.15 8.56 4.88
CA PHE A 54 12.54 7.75 6.04
C PHE A 54 11.35 7.62 6.99
N VAL A 55 10.82 6.41 7.08
CA VAL A 55 9.71 6.12 7.98
C VAL A 55 10.18 5.94 9.43
N SER A 56 9.29 6.17 10.39
CA SER A 56 9.58 5.93 11.81
C SER A 56 9.70 4.45 12.13
N ASP A 57 10.37 4.13 13.24
CA ASP A 57 10.48 2.75 13.76
C ASP A 57 9.11 2.12 14.00
N ASN A 58 8.11 2.91 14.40
CA ASN A 58 6.75 2.42 14.58
C ASN A 58 6.12 1.93 13.27
N VAL A 59 6.37 2.60 12.16
CA VAL A 59 5.91 2.17 10.83
C VAL A 59 6.59 0.87 10.44
N LEU A 60 7.92 0.78 10.60
CA LEU A 60 8.67 -0.46 10.33
C LEU A 60 8.17 -1.63 11.18
N ALA A 61 7.94 -1.41 12.48
CA ALA A 61 7.42 -2.43 13.38
C ALA A 61 6.00 -2.87 13.00
N ALA A 62 5.13 -1.96 12.59
CA ALA A 62 3.78 -2.29 12.16
C ALA A 62 3.78 -3.10 10.86
N MET A 63 4.62 -2.73 9.88
CA MET A 63 4.74 -3.44 8.61
C MET A 63 5.30 -4.86 8.78
N GLY A 64 6.25 -5.06 9.70
CA GLY A 64 6.84 -6.37 10.02
C GLY A 64 6.08 -7.17 11.08
N SER A 65 4.83 -6.82 11.38
CA SER A 65 4.05 -7.46 12.43
C SER A 65 3.28 -8.69 11.96
N VAL A 66 2.62 -9.37 12.90
CA VAL A 66 1.75 -10.53 12.64
C VAL A 66 0.56 -10.23 11.71
N LEU A 67 0.24 -8.97 11.47
CA LEU A 67 -0.78 -8.57 10.50
C LEU A 67 -0.47 -9.08 9.09
N THR A 68 0.82 -9.24 8.76
CA THR A 68 1.30 -9.83 7.50
C THR A 68 0.76 -11.24 7.25
N ASN A 69 0.42 -11.99 8.30
CA ASN A 69 -0.09 -13.37 8.19
C ASN A 69 -1.57 -13.45 7.80
N LYS A 70 -2.30 -12.31 7.89
CA LYS A 70 -3.76 -12.34 7.76
C LYS A 70 -4.22 -12.05 6.34
N TYR A 71 -4.92 -13.02 5.76
CA TYR A 71 -5.65 -12.84 4.51
C TYR A 71 -6.99 -12.16 4.78
N ALA A 72 -7.20 -10.94 4.29
CA ALA A 72 -8.32 -10.07 4.65
C ALA A 72 -8.99 -9.44 3.43
N GLU A 73 -9.28 -10.26 2.41
CA GLU A 73 -10.00 -9.81 1.21
C GLU A 73 -11.39 -9.28 1.57
N GLY A 74 -11.79 -8.19 0.90
CA GLY A 74 -13.02 -7.46 1.17
C GLY A 74 -12.75 -6.19 1.99
N TYR A 75 -13.78 -5.65 2.61
CA TYR A 75 -13.72 -4.42 3.42
C TYR A 75 -14.07 -4.69 4.88
N PRO A 76 -13.79 -3.79 5.82
CA PRO A 76 -14.25 -3.91 7.19
C PRO A 76 -15.73 -4.26 7.28
N ALA A 77 -16.09 -5.22 8.11
CA ALA A 77 -17.43 -5.79 8.25
C ALA A 77 -18.02 -6.48 6.99
N ALA A 78 -17.28 -6.54 5.89
CA ALA A 78 -17.68 -7.18 4.63
C ALA A 78 -16.52 -8.03 4.05
N ARG A 79 -15.94 -8.90 4.88
CA ARG A 79 -14.84 -9.78 4.50
C ARG A 79 -15.33 -11.10 3.91
N TYR A 80 -14.55 -11.66 3.01
CA TYR A 80 -14.82 -13.00 2.46
C TYR A 80 -14.40 -14.12 3.42
N TYR A 81 -13.53 -13.84 4.41
CA TYR A 81 -12.98 -14.83 5.33
C TYR A 81 -13.17 -14.40 6.78
N GLY A 82 -13.25 -15.39 7.69
CA GLY A 82 -13.34 -15.17 9.12
C GLY A 82 -12.03 -14.71 9.77
N GLY A 83 -12.10 -14.31 11.04
CA GLY A 83 -10.93 -13.91 11.85
C GLY A 83 -10.38 -12.53 11.50
N CYS A 84 -11.21 -11.64 10.96
CA CYS A 84 -10.81 -10.30 10.54
C CYS A 84 -11.14 -9.19 11.55
N GLU A 85 -11.64 -9.52 12.73
CA GLU A 85 -12.14 -8.56 13.74
C GLU A 85 -11.07 -7.56 14.19
N VAL A 86 -9.81 -7.98 14.23
CA VAL A 86 -8.69 -7.12 14.59
C VAL A 86 -8.21 -6.32 13.38
N VAL A 87 -8.11 -6.95 12.22
CA VAL A 87 -7.70 -6.29 10.98
C VAL A 87 -8.70 -5.21 10.58
N ASP A 88 -10.00 -5.45 10.80
CA ASP A 88 -11.04 -4.44 10.59
C ASP A 88 -10.83 -3.18 11.44
N LYS A 89 -10.43 -3.37 12.70
CA LYS A 89 -10.10 -2.24 13.58
C LYS A 89 -8.87 -1.48 13.10
N VAL A 90 -7.85 -2.19 12.61
CA VAL A 90 -6.63 -1.57 12.07
C VAL A 90 -6.96 -0.77 10.82
N GLU A 91 -7.72 -1.34 9.89
CA GLU A 91 -8.11 -0.65 8.66
C GLU A 91 -9.01 0.56 8.93
N ASN A 92 -10.01 0.43 9.80
CA ASN A 92 -10.87 1.54 10.21
C ASN A 92 -10.08 2.67 10.88
N LEU A 93 -9.10 2.35 11.74
CA LEU A 93 -8.23 3.34 12.35
C LEU A 93 -7.37 4.08 11.30
N ALA A 94 -6.89 3.37 10.28
CA ALA A 94 -6.13 3.98 9.18
C ALA A 94 -7.02 4.92 8.35
N ILE A 95 -8.25 4.51 8.02
CA ILE A 95 -9.26 5.33 7.32
C ILE A 95 -9.56 6.60 8.11
N GLU A 96 -9.87 6.46 9.41
CA GLU A 96 -10.18 7.58 10.30
C GLU A 96 -9.04 8.61 10.32
N ARG A 97 -7.81 8.15 10.51
CA ARG A 97 -6.61 9.01 10.56
C ARG A 97 -6.35 9.70 9.23
N LEU A 98 -6.54 8.99 8.12
CA LEU A 98 -6.37 9.57 6.79
C LEU A 98 -7.43 10.66 6.53
N CYS A 99 -8.69 10.41 6.90
CA CYS A 99 -9.75 11.42 6.82
C CYS A 99 -9.44 12.65 7.68
N GLN A 100 -8.89 12.46 8.89
CA GLN A 100 -8.50 13.57 9.76
C GLN A 100 -7.36 14.40 9.17
N ILE A 101 -6.34 13.76 8.60
CA ILE A 101 -5.17 14.46 8.03
C ILE A 101 -5.57 15.33 6.83
N TYR A 102 -6.44 14.82 5.97
CA TYR A 102 -6.82 15.50 4.73
C TYR A 102 -8.15 16.27 4.80
N GLY A 103 -8.87 16.20 5.92
CA GLY A 103 -10.22 16.79 6.03
C GLY A 103 -11.22 16.12 5.09
N ALA A 104 -11.02 14.85 4.77
CA ALA A 104 -11.83 14.10 3.82
C ALA A 104 -13.00 13.40 4.52
N GLU A 105 -14.13 13.25 3.82
CA GLU A 105 -15.28 12.48 4.32
C GLU A 105 -15.05 10.97 4.19
N TYR A 106 -14.30 10.54 3.16
CA TYR A 106 -14.06 9.14 2.82
C TYR A 106 -12.60 8.92 2.49
N ALA A 107 -12.11 7.73 2.81
CA ALA A 107 -10.77 7.30 2.43
C ALA A 107 -10.76 5.79 2.14
N ASN A 108 -9.90 5.38 1.22
CA ASN A 108 -9.58 3.98 0.98
C ASN A 108 -8.08 3.79 1.21
N VAL A 109 -7.72 2.90 2.14
CA VAL A 109 -6.34 2.65 2.55
C VAL A 109 -5.80 1.32 2.02
N GLN A 110 -6.53 0.64 1.15
CA GLN A 110 -6.15 -0.67 0.63
C GLN A 110 -5.12 -0.64 -0.52
N PRO A 111 -4.99 0.43 -1.35
CA PRO A 111 -3.97 0.44 -2.38
C PRO A 111 -2.57 0.21 -1.80
N HIS A 112 -1.82 -0.72 -2.40
CA HIS A 112 -0.45 -1.03 -1.96
C HIS A 112 0.60 -0.05 -2.46
N SER A 113 0.23 0.85 -3.38
CA SER A 113 1.11 1.85 -3.99
C SER A 113 0.32 3.04 -4.54
N GLY A 114 1.00 4.17 -4.76
CA GLY A 114 0.41 5.30 -5.45
C GLY A 114 -0.07 4.96 -6.86
N ALA A 115 0.64 4.11 -7.58
CA ALA A 115 0.22 3.64 -8.91
C ALA A 115 -1.11 2.88 -8.86
N GLN A 116 -1.31 2.02 -7.85
CA GLN A 116 -2.58 1.32 -7.66
C GLN A 116 -3.70 2.27 -7.25
N ALA A 117 -3.42 3.25 -6.39
CA ALA A 117 -4.39 4.27 -6.01
C ALA A 117 -4.85 5.08 -7.23
N ASN A 118 -3.92 5.53 -8.07
CA ASN A 118 -4.24 6.23 -9.32
C ASN A 118 -5.06 5.34 -10.27
N MET A 119 -4.70 4.08 -10.41
CA MET A 119 -5.45 3.11 -11.23
C MET A 119 -6.89 2.96 -10.73
N ALA A 120 -7.10 2.86 -9.42
CA ALA A 120 -8.43 2.77 -8.84
C ALA A 120 -9.27 4.01 -9.17
N VAL A 121 -8.70 5.20 -9.10
CA VAL A 121 -9.38 6.45 -9.47
C VAL A 121 -9.72 6.46 -10.96
N PHE A 122 -8.78 6.11 -11.85
CA PHE A 122 -9.05 6.07 -13.28
C PHE A 122 -10.22 5.15 -13.61
N PHE A 123 -10.23 3.92 -13.11
CA PHE A 123 -11.32 2.99 -13.37
C PHE A 123 -12.64 3.32 -12.66
N ALA A 124 -12.60 4.14 -11.62
CA ALA A 124 -13.83 4.63 -10.98
C ALA A 124 -14.53 5.72 -11.81
N VAL A 125 -13.78 6.54 -12.54
CA VAL A 125 -14.32 7.74 -13.22
C VAL A 125 -14.28 7.66 -14.75
N LEU A 126 -13.49 6.76 -15.33
CA LEU A 126 -13.26 6.62 -16.77
C LEU A 126 -13.52 5.19 -17.23
N LYS A 127 -13.82 5.04 -18.53
CA LYS A 127 -13.85 3.77 -19.24
C LYS A 127 -12.63 3.67 -20.16
N PRO A 128 -12.15 2.46 -20.47
CA PRO A 128 -11.07 2.28 -21.46
C PRO A 128 -11.38 3.02 -22.75
N GLY A 129 -10.40 3.83 -23.21
CA GLY A 129 -10.54 4.69 -24.37
C GLY A 129 -11.00 6.12 -24.10
N ASP A 130 -11.47 6.42 -22.89
CA ASP A 130 -11.82 7.79 -22.52
C ASP A 130 -10.58 8.70 -22.50
N THR A 131 -10.81 9.99 -22.74
CA THR A 131 -9.74 10.99 -22.79
C THR A 131 -9.61 11.72 -21.47
N PHE A 132 -8.38 11.93 -21.03
CA PHE A 132 -8.06 12.78 -19.86
C PHE A 132 -6.81 13.64 -20.14
N LEU A 133 -6.64 14.70 -19.34
CA LEU A 133 -5.48 15.57 -19.36
C LEU A 133 -4.47 15.12 -18.30
N GLY A 134 -3.21 14.91 -18.72
CA GLY A 134 -2.10 14.56 -17.83
C GLY A 134 -0.93 15.54 -17.98
N LEU A 135 -0.28 15.91 -16.88
CA LEU A 135 0.93 16.71 -16.93
C LEU A 135 2.06 15.86 -17.53
N ASN A 136 2.75 16.44 -18.53
CA ASN A 136 3.88 15.78 -19.18
C ASN A 136 4.97 15.43 -18.17
N LEU A 137 5.57 14.25 -18.29
CA LEU A 137 6.59 13.73 -17.38
C LEU A 137 7.80 14.68 -17.24
N SER A 138 8.25 15.31 -18.33
CA SER A 138 9.36 16.26 -18.33
C SER A 138 9.05 17.59 -17.64
N HIS A 139 7.78 17.85 -17.36
CA HIS A 139 7.29 19.04 -16.67
C HIS A 139 6.82 18.77 -15.22
N GLY A 140 7.20 17.62 -14.66
CA GLY A 140 6.86 17.23 -13.30
C GLY A 140 5.66 16.29 -13.17
N GLY A 141 5.14 15.77 -14.30
CA GLY A 141 4.12 14.73 -14.29
C GLY A 141 4.64 13.41 -13.73
N HIS A 142 3.72 12.52 -13.40
CA HIS A 142 4.03 11.17 -12.94
C HIS A 142 3.80 10.15 -14.05
N LEU A 143 4.53 9.03 -14.04
CA LEU A 143 4.34 7.95 -15.01
C LEU A 143 2.89 7.45 -15.07
N SER A 144 2.21 7.39 -13.91
CA SER A 144 0.80 6.96 -13.84
C SER A 144 -0.22 8.01 -14.31
N HIS A 145 0.23 9.13 -14.88
CA HIS A 145 -0.61 10.20 -15.43
C HIS A 145 -0.58 10.26 -16.97
N GLY A 146 -0.56 9.10 -17.62
CA GLY A 146 -0.72 9.02 -19.08
C GLY A 146 0.51 8.58 -19.85
N SER A 147 1.62 8.23 -19.17
CA SER A 147 2.79 7.69 -19.87
C SER A 147 2.43 6.45 -20.68
N ALA A 148 2.91 6.38 -21.92
CA ALA A 148 2.64 5.27 -22.84
C ALA A 148 3.08 3.89 -22.32
N VAL A 149 4.01 3.85 -21.37
CA VAL A 149 4.49 2.60 -20.73
C VAL A 149 3.74 2.27 -19.44
N ASN A 150 2.77 3.09 -19.07
CA ASN A 150 1.94 2.91 -17.88
C ASN A 150 0.51 2.52 -18.28
N MET A 151 -0.19 1.85 -17.37
CA MET A 151 -1.59 1.48 -17.53
C MET A 151 -2.45 2.65 -18.00
N SER A 152 -2.25 3.84 -17.43
CA SER A 152 -3.03 5.03 -17.77
C SER A 152 -2.89 5.44 -19.24
N GLY A 153 -1.70 5.36 -19.81
CA GLY A 153 -1.49 5.65 -21.25
C GLY A 153 -1.82 4.46 -22.17
N MET A 154 -1.91 3.24 -21.62
CA MET A 154 -2.26 2.05 -22.41
C MET A 154 -3.78 1.86 -22.55
N TYR A 155 -4.55 2.19 -21.51
CA TYR A 155 -6.00 1.97 -21.49
C TYR A 155 -6.81 3.23 -21.84
N PHE A 156 -6.25 4.42 -21.64
CA PHE A 156 -6.93 5.68 -21.83
C PHE A 156 -6.21 6.54 -22.86
N ASN A 157 -6.90 7.53 -23.40
CA ASN A 157 -6.35 8.50 -24.33
C ASN A 157 -5.82 9.71 -23.56
N ALA A 158 -4.54 9.66 -23.14
CA ALA A 158 -3.92 10.74 -22.40
C ALA A 158 -3.52 11.89 -23.34
N ILE A 159 -4.00 13.09 -23.06
CA ILE A 159 -3.54 14.33 -23.69
C ILE A 159 -2.58 15.02 -22.73
N GLU A 160 -1.32 15.11 -23.12
CA GLU A 160 -0.29 15.74 -22.30
C GLU A 160 -0.34 17.27 -22.41
N PHE A 161 -0.15 17.95 -21.31
CA PHE A 161 0.08 19.38 -21.28
C PHE A 161 1.41 19.72 -20.60
N ALA A 162 2.08 20.75 -21.11
CA ALA A 162 3.43 21.14 -20.67
C ALA A 162 3.42 22.10 -19.47
N GLU A 163 2.35 22.91 -19.35
CA GLU A 163 2.13 23.86 -18.25
C GLU A 163 0.66 23.84 -17.88
N ALA A 164 0.36 24.07 -16.61
CA ALA A 164 -1.03 24.22 -16.19
C ALA A 164 -1.68 25.35 -16.99
N PRO A 165 -2.79 25.10 -17.71
CA PRO A 165 -3.51 26.16 -18.40
C PRO A 165 -3.77 27.33 -17.46
N LYS A 166 -3.64 28.56 -17.93
CA LYS A 166 -3.86 29.77 -17.10
C LYS A 166 -5.18 29.73 -16.31
N ALA A 167 -6.18 29.06 -16.83
CA ALA A 167 -7.47 28.86 -16.17
C ALA A 167 -7.39 28.01 -14.89
N PHE A 168 -6.32 27.22 -14.70
CA PHE A 168 -6.09 26.36 -13.53
C PHE A 168 -4.98 26.88 -12.60
N GLN A 169 -4.36 28.04 -12.93
CA GLN A 169 -3.39 28.67 -12.05
C GLN A 169 -4.12 29.14 -10.78
N GLY A 170 -3.81 28.53 -9.65
CA GLY A 170 -4.44 28.81 -8.36
C GLY A 170 -5.51 27.81 -7.91
N VAL A 171 -5.82 26.79 -8.70
CA VAL A 171 -6.60 25.65 -8.23
C VAL A 171 -5.63 24.64 -7.62
N PRO A 172 -5.76 24.26 -6.34
CA PRO A 172 -4.96 23.19 -5.77
C PRO A 172 -5.26 21.90 -6.55
N ILE A 173 -4.29 21.44 -7.33
CA ILE A 173 -4.36 20.08 -7.90
C ILE A 173 -4.00 19.15 -6.75
N ALA A 174 -4.99 18.56 -6.11
CA ALA A 174 -4.76 17.48 -5.17
C ALA A 174 -4.21 16.28 -5.97
N LEU A 175 -2.92 15.98 -5.73
CA LEU A 175 -2.26 14.75 -6.16
C LEU A 175 -2.58 13.63 -5.16
#